data_46ae99f7a6844bcb5b526713b2992661
#
_entry.id   46ae99f7a6844bcb5b526713b2992661
#
_cell.length_a   1.000
_cell.length_b   1.000
_cell.length_c   1.000
_cell.angle_alpha   90.00
_cell.angle_beta   90.00
_cell.angle_gamma   90.00
#
_symmetry.space_group_name_H-M   'P 1'
#
loop_
_entity.id
_entity.type
_entity.pdbx_description
1 polymer ?
#
loop_
_entity_poly.entity_id
_entity_poly.type
_entity_poly.pdbx_seq_one_letter_code
_entity_poly.pdbx_strand_id
1 'polypeptide(L)'
;MNWRNGCIGAAAIMLAACGSEEEPTASNTAPAAEEPTAAAEVETETWGFALEEIDGSVQYEYGAKFAELIKEKTDGAVEVKLYPYGQLGGLTDIYDQVQSGAVQFAFGSGFLGGTVPESQLFSLNFVLTDDEKTNTEILNDPAFRKNEDLVASYRDRGLQPLAIVPEGWQVWSANKAVRTPEDFDGMAIRTMDNRLLRETYSAYGADPTTMEYGELFSGMQLGQLDGNIQPVFAHQEMDFYKVQDYLIFANQAQFIATFMANSEWYDGLSQERKDIVEEAVVELVPWIHDVQTRLNTERLDIITENSDIELVYLTAEEREAFRERSLPVRDVFAEMVGERGTRLMNTLIEQVEQADAVKVAPAEQESSEEAEEADAEPQADAA
;
A
#
# COMPACT_ATOMS: atom_id res chain seq x y z
N MET A 1 54.31 -28.14 -0.04
CA MET A 1 54.35 -29.60 0.20
C MET A 1 53.42 -30.22 -0.80
N ASN A 2 53.97 -30.91 -1.77
CA ASN A 2 53.38 -31.51 -2.97
C ASN A 2 52.48 -32.71 -2.67
N TRP A 3 51.54 -32.98 -3.58
CA TRP A 3 51.31 -34.25 -4.34
C TRP A 3 49.96 -34.12 -5.03
N ARG A 4 49.88 -34.06 -6.31
CA ARG A 4 50.16 -34.81 -7.60
C ARG A 4 49.29 -36.04 -7.80
N ASN A 5 48.48 -35.94 -8.89
CA ASN A 5 48.24 -36.84 -10.01
C ASN A 5 47.51 -38.21 -9.87
N GLY A 6 46.65 -38.43 -10.88
CA GLY A 6 46.31 -39.73 -11.48
C GLY A 6 44.98 -39.66 -12.22
N CYS A 7 44.87 -39.49 -13.39
CA CYS A 7 45.01 -40.03 -14.75
C CYS A 7 44.17 -41.28 -15.04
N ILE A 8 43.32 -41.16 -16.11
CA ILE A 8 43.16 -42.06 -17.29
C ILE A 8 42.20 -43.25 -17.17
N GLY A 9 41.29 -43.33 -18.19
CA GLY A 9 40.70 -44.56 -18.63
C GLY A 9 39.55 -44.42 -19.64
N ALA A 10 39.87 -44.23 -20.92
CA ALA A 10 38.96 -44.36 -22.04
C ALA A 10 38.88 -45.82 -22.48
N ALA A 11 37.69 -46.29 -22.91
CA ALA A 11 37.61 -47.43 -23.80
C ALA A 11 36.32 -47.36 -24.66
N ALA A 12 36.51 -47.14 -25.92
CA ALA A 12 35.52 -47.33 -26.98
C ALA A 12 35.59 -48.78 -27.46
N ILE A 13 34.45 -49.39 -27.75
CA ILE A 13 34.40 -50.59 -28.62
C ILE A 13 33.22 -50.46 -29.58
N MET A 14 33.54 -50.33 -30.87
CA MET A 14 32.64 -50.61 -31.99
C MET A 14 32.60 -52.11 -32.24
N LEU A 15 31.48 -52.65 -32.72
CA LEU A 15 31.45 -53.69 -33.71
C LEU A 15 30.11 -53.78 -34.41
N ALA A 16 30.19 -53.73 -35.74
CA ALA A 16 29.11 -53.89 -36.73
C ALA A 16 28.96 -55.34 -37.08
N ALA A 17 27.77 -55.79 -37.46
CA ALA A 17 27.60 -56.86 -38.42
C ALA A 17 26.20 -56.78 -39.07
N CYS A 18 26.24 -56.95 -40.39
CA CYS A 18 25.15 -56.99 -41.36
C CYS A 18 24.42 -58.36 -41.32
N GLY A 19 23.18 -58.32 -41.82
CA GLY A 19 22.45 -59.55 -42.21
C GLY A 19 21.13 -59.19 -42.88
N SER A 20 21.06 -59.39 -44.17
CA SER A 20 19.97 -59.16 -45.11
C SER A 20 18.90 -60.24 -45.07
N GLU A 21 17.66 -59.96 -45.42
CA GLU A 21 16.85 -60.49 -46.54
C GLU A 21 15.34 -60.55 -46.27
N GLU A 22 14.65 -59.88 -47.18
CA GLU A 22 13.40 -60.15 -47.92
C GLU A 22 12.02 -60.11 -47.21
N GLU A 23 11.20 -59.31 -47.93
CA GLU A 23 9.73 -59.13 -47.85
C GLU A 23 8.94 -60.45 -48.16
N PRO A 24 7.61 -60.46 -47.84
CA PRO A 24 6.68 -59.75 -48.64
C PRO A 24 5.40 -59.21 -47.94
N THR A 25 4.99 -58.06 -48.43
CA THR A 25 3.64 -57.46 -48.60
C THR A 25 2.43 -58.15 -47.94
N ALA A 26 1.74 -57.39 -47.09
CA ALA A 26 0.26 -57.37 -47.03
C ALA A 26 -0.23 -55.98 -46.60
N SER A 27 -0.90 -55.32 -47.54
CA SER A 27 -1.68 -54.08 -47.37
C SER A 27 -2.80 -54.31 -46.35
N ASN A 28 -2.82 -53.50 -45.31
CA ASN A 28 -4.04 -53.29 -44.53
C ASN A 28 -4.12 -51.80 -44.09
N THR A 29 -4.94 -51.06 -44.85
CA THR A 29 -5.26 -49.68 -44.58
C THR A 29 -6.19 -49.62 -43.38
N ALA A 30 -5.68 -49.26 -42.22
CA ALA A 30 -6.47 -48.74 -41.11
C ALA A 30 -6.45 -47.20 -41.12
N PRO A 31 -7.56 -46.52 -40.76
CA PRO A 31 -7.60 -45.06 -40.78
C PRO A 31 -6.67 -44.53 -39.71
N ALA A 32 -5.88 -43.52 -40.07
CA ALA A 32 -5.02 -42.78 -39.16
C ALA A 32 -5.89 -42.19 -38.02
N ALA A 33 -5.63 -42.61 -36.84
CA ALA A 33 -6.08 -41.90 -35.65
C ALA A 33 -5.38 -40.52 -35.68
N GLU A 34 -6.17 -39.46 -35.72
CA GLU A 34 -5.67 -38.11 -35.46
C GLU A 34 -5.02 -38.12 -34.07
N GLU A 35 -3.72 -37.92 -34.01
CA GLU A 35 -3.04 -37.63 -32.77
C GLU A 35 -3.68 -36.33 -32.20
N PRO A 36 -4.01 -36.30 -30.89
CA PRO A 36 -4.45 -35.04 -30.29
C PRO A 36 -3.33 -34.03 -30.46
N THR A 37 -3.62 -32.97 -31.18
CA THR A 37 -2.78 -31.76 -31.26
C THR A 37 -2.43 -31.40 -29.84
N ALA A 38 -1.17 -31.54 -29.44
CA ALA A 38 -0.69 -31.00 -28.19
C ALA A 38 -1.09 -29.54 -28.13
N ALA A 39 -1.89 -29.17 -27.14
CA ALA A 39 -2.16 -27.79 -26.85
C ALA A 39 -0.80 -27.10 -26.71
N ALA A 40 -0.55 -26.07 -27.53
CA ALA A 40 0.66 -25.27 -27.39
C ALA A 40 0.72 -24.83 -25.92
N GLU A 41 1.78 -25.18 -25.21
CA GLU A 41 2.07 -24.62 -23.89
C GLU A 41 2.13 -23.11 -24.09
N VAL A 42 1.14 -22.40 -23.56
CA VAL A 42 1.15 -20.95 -23.51
C VAL A 42 2.31 -20.60 -22.59
N GLU A 43 3.35 -19.98 -23.13
CA GLU A 43 4.46 -19.47 -22.32
C GLU A 43 3.87 -18.46 -21.36
N THR A 44 3.82 -18.78 -20.05
CA THR A 44 3.27 -17.91 -19.02
C THR A 44 4.24 -16.76 -18.78
N GLU A 45 3.78 -15.54 -18.98
CA GLU A 45 4.51 -14.33 -18.65
C GLU A 45 4.49 -14.11 -17.12
N THR A 46 5.63 -13.73 -16.53
CA THR A 46 5.71 -13.44 -15.08
C THR A 46 5.93 -11.96 -14.86
N TRP A 47 5.05 -11.35 -14.07
CA TRP A 47 5.18 -9.97 -13.59
C TRP A 47 5.58 -9.95 -12.12
N GLY A 48 6.69 -9.25 -11.78
CA GLY A 48 7.15 -9.09 -10.41
C GLY A 48 6.42 -7.96 -9.70
N PHE A 49 6.02 -8.17 -8.44
CA PHE A 49 5.40 -7.16 -7.60
C PHE A 49 6.10 -7.10 -6.24
N ALA A 50 6.81 -6.01 -5.97
CA ALA A 50 7.54 -5.77 -4.73
C ALA A 50 6.67 -5.06 -3.69
N LEU A 51 6.71 -5.53 -2.45
CA LEU A 51 5.92 -5.05 -1.33
C LEU A 51 6.84 -4.47 -0.25
N GLU A 52 6.38 -3.41 0.41
CA GLU A 52 7.06 -2.80 1.56
C GLU A 52 6.77 -3.54 2.87
N GLU A 53 5.88 -4.53 2.85
CA GLU A 53 5.35 -5.23 4.01
C GLU A 53 5.57 -6.73 3.93
N ILE A 54 5.38 -7.40 5.08
CA ILE A 54 5.56 -8.84 5.20
C ILE A 54 4.33 -9.63 4.74
N ASP A 55 4.48 -10.93 4.67
CA ASP A 55 3.39 -11.87 4.34
C ASP A 55 2.22 -11.73 5.34
N GLY A 56 1.00 -11.60 4.84
CA GLY A 56 -0.24 -11.44 5.62
C GLY A 56 -0.59 -10.00 6.00
N SER A 57 0.18 -9.01 5.56
CA SER A 57 -0.11 -7.57 5.70
C SER A 57 -1.15 -7.09 4.69
N VAL A 58 -1.55 -5.79 4.79
CA VAL A 58 -2.49 -5.16 3.85
C VAL A 58 -1.95 -5.18 2.42
N GLN A 59 -0.68 -4.81 2.22
CA GLN A 59 -0.07 -4.83 0.87
C GLN A 59 0.04 -6.25 0.31
N TYR A 60 0.32 -7.24 1.15
CA TYR A 60 0.40 -8.63 0.72
C TYR A 60 -0.97 -9.15 0.26
N GLU A 61 -2.03 -8.90 1.03
CA GLU A 61 -3.39 -9.27 0.65
C GLU A 61 -3.81 -8.59 -0.67
N TYR A 62 -3.51 -7.30 -0.83
CA TYR A 62 -3.74 -6.58 -2.09
C TYR A 62 -3.01 -7.25 -3.25
N GLY A 63 -1.71 -7.50 -3.08
CA GLY A 63 -0.88 -8.13 -4.11
C GLY A 63 -1.35 -9.53 -4.49
N ALA A 64 -1.76 -10.34 -3.49
CA ALA A 64 -2.28 -11.69 -3.72
C ALA A 64 -3.60 -11.66 -4.50
N LYS A 65 -4.52 -10.76 -4.13
CA LYS A 65 -5.78 -10.59 -4.86
C LYS A 65 -5.58 -10.01 -6.26
N PHE A 66 -4.66 -9.07 -6.41
CA PHE A 66 -4.27 -8.56 -7.73
C PHE A 66 -3.70 -9.70 -8.61
N ALA A 67 -2.83 -10.55 -8.06
CA ALA A 67 -2.27 -11.70 -8.77
C ALA A 67 -3.36 -12.69 -9.22
N GLU A 68 -4.35 -12.96 -8.36
CA GLU A 68 -5.51 -13.80 -8.70
C GLU A 68 -6.30 -13.20 -9.86
N LEU A 69 -6.65 -11.91 -9.80
CA LEU A 69 -7.42 -11.21 -10.83
C LEU A 69 -6.68 -11.16 -12.17
N ILE A 70 -5.38 -10.86 -12.16
CA ILE A 70 -4.57 -10.86 -13.38
C ILE A 70 -4.54 -12.26 -14.01
N LYS A 71 -4.32 -13.30 -13.21
CA LYS A 71 -4.31 -14.67 -13.71
C LYS A 71 -5.66 -15.07 -14.30
N GLU A 72 -6.77 -14.73 -13.64
CA GLU A 72 -8.13 -15.01 -14.12
C GLU A 72 -8.43 -14.26 -15.41
N LYS A 73 -8.22 -12.93 -15.43
CA LYS A 73 -8.53 -12.06 -16.57
C LYS A 73 -7.63 -12.31 -17.79
N THR A 74 -6.52 -13.03 -17.62
CA THR A 74 -5.59 -13.41 -18.70
C THR A 74 -5.66 -14.91 -19.06
N ASP A 75 -6.66 -15.65 -18.58
CA ASP A 75 -6.77 -17.11 -18.75
C ASP A 75 -5.45 -17.85 -18.39
N GLY A 76 -4.72 -17.36 -17.39
CA GLY A 76 -3.44 -17.92 -16.93
C GLY A 76 -2.23 -17.56 -17.78
N ALA A 77 -2.36 -16.69 -18.80
CA ALA A 77 -1.23 -16.26 -19.64
C ALA A 77 -0.24 -15.37 -18.85
N VAL A 78 -0.65 -14.77 -17.72
CA VAL A 78 0.21 -13.97 -16.84
C VAL A 78 0.10 -14.49 -15.42
N GLU A 79 1.26 -14.62 -14.76
CA GLU A 79 1.38 -14.82 -13.31
C GLU A 79 2.06 -13.62 -12.68
N VAL A 80 1.49 -13.10 -11.57
CA VAL A 80 2.13 -12.06 -10.75
C VAL A 80 2.83 -12.74 -9.58
N LYS A 81 4.13 -12.48 -9.47
CA LYS A 81 4.96 -12.99 -8.38
C LYS A 81 5.20 -11.91 -7.35
N LEU A 82 4.77 -12.15 -6.11
CA LEU A 82 4.97 -11.24 -5.00
C LEU A 82 6.37 -11.39 -4.39
N TYR A 83 6.94 -10.26 -4.00
CA TYR A 83 8.19 -10.17 -3.25
C TYR A 83 7.94 -9.33 -1.98
N PRO A 84 7.56 -9.97 -0.85
CA PRO A 84 7.42 -9.31 0.43
C PRO A 84 8.69 -8.62 0.91
N TYR A 85 8.54 -7.70 1.89
CA TYR A 85 9.63 -6.96 2.50
C TYR A 85 10.84 -7.82 2.82
N GLY A 86 12.02 -7.30 2.49
CA GLY A 86 13.31 -7.96 2.72
C GLY A 86 13.74 -8.96 1.65
N GLN A 87 12.85 -9.39 0.71
CA GLN A 87 13.24 -10.32 -0.36
C GLN A 87 14.06 -9.66 -1.46
N LEU A 88 13.87 -8.37 -1.70
CA LEU A 88 14.58 -7.59 -2.73
C LEU A 88 15.47 -6.50 -2.13
N GLY A 89 15.71 -6.52 -0.83
CA GLY A 89 16.48 -5.52 -0.10
C GLY A 89 15.62 -4.69 0.85
N GLY A 90 16.06 -3.48 1.20
CA GLY A 90 15.31 -2.51 2.01
C GLY A 90 14.25 -1.75 1.20
N LEU A 91 13.55 -0.81 1.87
CA LEU A 91 12.46 -0.07 1.23
C LEU A 91 12.91 0.78 0.04
N THR A 92 14.07 1.41 0.13
CA THR A 92 14.63 2.20 -0.99
C THR A 92 15.07 1.32 -2.16
N ASP A 93 15.53 0.08 -1.90
CA ASP A 93 15.91 -0.86 -2.96
C ASP A 93 14.71 -1.25 -3.83
N ILE A 94 13.51 -1.33 -3.24
CA ILE A 94 12.26 -1.63 -3.97
C ILE A 94 12.00 -0.58 -5.07
N TYR A 95 12.26 0.70 -4.78
CA TYR A 95 12.04 1.77 -5.76
C TYR A 95 13.04 1.69 -6.91
N ASP A 96 14.32 1.40 -6.64
CA ASP A 96 15.32 1.16 -7.66
C ASP A 96 14.96 -0.04 -8.54
N GLN A 97 14.41 -1.11 -7.96
CA GLN A 97 13.96 -2.30 -8.69
C GLN A 97 12.81 -1.98 -9.65
N VAL A 98 11.80 -1.25 -9.21
CA VAL A 98 10.67 -0.89 -10.08
C VAL A 98 11.08 0.17 -11.11
N GLN A 99 11.90 1.16 -10.75
CA GLN A 99 12.37 2.18 -11.68
C GLN A 99 13.24 1.59 -12.79
N SER A 100 14.09 0.61 -12.46
CA SER A 100 14.91 -0.08 -13.46
C SER A 100 14.16 -1.10 -14.30
N GLY A 101 12.91 -1.43 -13.96
CA GLY A 101 12.12 -2.47 -14.61
C GLY A 101 12.49 -3.90 -14.21
N ALA A 102 13.32 -4.08 -13.18
CA ALA A 102 13.65 -5.40 -12.64
C ALA A 102 12.41 -6.08 -12.02
N VAL A 103 11.48 -5.31 -11.47
CA VAL A 103 10.10 -5.71 -11.18
C VAL A 103 9.13 -4.79 -11.91
N GLN A 104 7.94 -5.29 -12.21
CA GLN A 104 6.94 -4.57 -12.98
C GLN A 104 6.12 -3.65 -12.10
N PHE A 105 5.85 -4.05 -10.85
CA PHE A 105 5.04 -3.31 -9.88
C PHE A 105 5.74 -3.17 -8.55
N ALA A 106 5.40 -2.12 -7.83
CA ALA A 106 5.75 -1.95 -6.44
C ALA A 106 4.68 -1.15 -5.67
N PHE A 107 4.67 -1.31 -4.35
CA PHE A 107 4.12 -0.32 -3.45
C PHE A 107 5.20 0.70 -3.07
N GLY A 108 4.74 1.93 -2.78
CA GLY A 108 5.60 2.99 -2.25
C GLY A 108 4.81 3.88 -1.29
N SER A 109 5.25 3.93 -0.03
CA SER A 109 4.65 4.72 1.04
C SER A 109 5.42 6.01 1.33
N GLY A 110 5.47 6.44 2.58
CA GLY A 110 6.17 7.65 3.00
C GLY A 110 7.65 7.73 2.61
N PHE A 111 8.35 6.60 2.45
CA PHE A 111 9.74 6.57 1.95
C PHE A 111 9.85 6.97 0.48
N LEU A 112 8.81 6.79 -0.31
CA LEU A 112 8.76 7.19 -1.72
C LEU A 112 8.98 8.70 -1.90
N GLY A 113 8.73 9.50 -0.87
CA GLY A 113 8.94 10.95 -0.89
C GLY A 113 10.35 11.42 -1.22
N GLY A 114 11.37 10.58 -1.05
CA GLY A 114 12.74 10.83 -1.52
C GLY A 114 12.87 10.73 -3.05
N THR A 115 12.07 9.87 -3.68
CA THR A 115 12.04 9.65 -5.13
C THR A 115 11.01 10.51 -5.82
N VAL A 116 9.78 10.58 -5.29
CA VAL A 116 8.65 11.37 -5.79
C VAL A 116 8.25 12.38 -4.69
N PRO A 117 8.79 13.60 -4.67
CA PRO A 117 8.52 14.57 -3.61
C PRO A 117 7.03 14.88 -3.41
N GLU A 118 6.24 14.89 -4.49
CA GLU A 118 4.81 15.14 -4.46
C GLU A 118 4.02 14.04 -3.71
N SER A 119 4.55 12.81 -3.63
CA SER A 119 3.91 11.72 -2.86
C SER A 119 3.84 12.02 -1.36
N GLN A 120 4.67 12.95 -0.85
CA GLN A 120 4.61 13.40 0.54
C GLN A 120 3.29 14.11 0.89
N LEU A 121 2.46 14.48 -0.11
CA LEU A 121 1.09 14.92 0.10
C LEU A 121 0.31 13.97 1.03
N PHE A 122 0.50 12.66 0.84
CA PHE A 122 -0.17 11.62 1.63
C PHE A 122 0.36 11.50 3.07
N SER A 123 1.43 12.24 3.41
CA SER A 123 1.98 12.32 4.77
C SER A 123 1.53 13.57 5.52
N LEU A 124 0.73 14.45 4.90
CA LEU A 124 0.17 15.62 5.58
C LEU A 124 -0.91 15.19 6.58
N ASN A 125 -0.79 15.68 7.81
CA ASN A 125 -1.77 15.42 8.84
C ASN A 125 -3.04 16.27 8.61
N PHE A 126 -4.20 15.71 8.96
CA PHE A 126 -5.52 16.36 8.91
C PHE A 126 -5.86 16.93 7.51
N VAL A 127 -5.48 16.18 6.47
CA VAL A 127 -5.81 16.52 5.07
C VAL A 127 -6.98 15.69 4.54
N LEU A 128 -7.33 14.61 5.21
CA LEU A 128 -8.42 13.70 4.85
C LEU A 128 -9.61 13.85 5.79
N THR A 129 -10.77 13.26 5.42
CA THR A 129 -11.96 13.19 6.28
C THR A 129 -11.75 12.20 7.43
N ASP A 130 -12.64 12.21 8.45
CA ASP A 130 -12.64 11.21 9.53
C ASP A 130 -13.24 9.84 9.12
N ASP A 131 -13.65 9.69 7.86
CA ASP A 131 -14.26 8.46 7.32
C ASP A 131 -13.34 7.78 6.32
N GLU A 132 -12.79 6.62 6.70
CA GLU A 132 -11.82 5.88 5.90
C GLU A 132 -12.35 5.44 4.54
N LYS A 133 -13.65 5.08 4.47
CA LYS A 133 -14.27 4.66 3.21
C LYS A 133 -14.34 5.83 2.23
N THR A 134 -14.81 6.98 2.70
CA THR A 134 -14.82 8.22 1.90
C THR A 134 -13.42 8.59 1.42
N ASN A 135 -12.40 8.46 2.29
CA ASN A 135 -11.02 8.72 1.91
C ASN A 135 -10.54 7.78 0.80
N THR A 136 -10.86 6.48 0.91
CA THR A 136 -10.53 5.49 -0.13
C THR A 136 -11.21 5.84 -1.46
N GLU A 137 -12.47 6.28 -1.43
CA GLU A 137 -13.22 6.69 -2.61
C GLU A 137 -12.63 7.96 -3.24
N ILE A 138 -12.32 9.00 -2.45
CA ILE A 138 -11.71 10.26 -2.94
C ILE A 138 -10.36 9.97 -3.60
N LEU A 139 -9.48 9.25 -2.93
CA LEU A 139 -8.11 8.99 -3.40
C LEU A 139 -8.06 8.15 -4.68
N ASN A 140 -9.09 7.32 -4.91
CA ASN A 140 -9.18 6.46 -6.10
C ASN A 140 -10.22 6.95 -7.14
N ASP A 141 -10.90 8.06 -6.87
CA ASP A 141 -11.73 8.71 -7.89
C ASP A 141 -10.87 9.05 -9.12
N PRO A 142 -11.33 8.76 -10.34
CA PRO A 142 -10.57 9.07 -11.55
C PRO A 142 -10.11 10.54 -11.67
N ALA A 143 -10.87 11.49 -11.10
CA ALA A 143 -10.49 12.92 -11.11
C ALA A 143 -9.24 13.19 -10.25
N PHE A 144 -8.99 12.40 -9.20
CA PHE A 144 -7.78 12.50 -8.39
C PHE A 144 -6.71 11.50 -8.86
N ARG A 145 -7.01 10.21 -8.89
CA ARG A 145 -6.05 9.15 -9.23
C ARG A 145 -5.40 9.31 -10.61
N LYS A 146 -6.16 9.84 -11.59
CA LYS A 146 -5.69 10.13 -12.96
C LYS A 146 -5.40 11.62 -13.17
N ASN A 147 -5.31 12.42 -12.11
CA ASN A 147 -4.96 13.82 -12.20
C ASN A 147 -3.61 13.99 -12.92
N GLU A 148 -3.53 14.91 -13.87
CA GLU A 148 -2.34 15.10 -14.70
C GLU A 148 -1.10 15.47 -13.90
N ASP A 149 -1.24 16.30 -12.85
CA ASP A 149 -0.14 16.68 -11.97
C ASP A 149 0.36 15.50 -11.13
N LEU A 150 -0.57 14.64 -10.62
CA LEU A 150 -0.20 13.41 -9.91
C LEU A 150 0.53 12.44 -10.83
N VAL A 151 -0.04 12.12 -11.97
CA VAL A 151 0.56 11.18 -12.93
C VAL A 151 1.92 11.67 -13.41
N ALA A 152 2.04 12.97 -13.74
CA ALA A 152 3.30 13.57 -14.20
C ALA A 152 4.39 13.49 -13.12
N SER A 153 4.07 13.68 -11.84
CA SER A 153 5.06 13.61 -10.76
C SER A 153 5.74 12.25 -10.64
N TYR A 154 4.98 11.17 -10.85
CA TYR A 154 5.51 9.80 -10.88
C TYR A 154 6.22 9.49 -12.19
N ARG A 155 5.64 9.90 -13.33
CA ARG A 155 6.23 9.65 -14.66
C ARG A 155 7.57 10.32 -14.86
N ASP A 156 7.79 11.50 -14.29
CA ASP A 156 9.08 12.18 -14.27
C ASP A 156 10.18 11.34 -13.58
N ARG A 157 9.79 10.31 -12.85
CA ARG A 157 10.65 9.37 -12.12
C ARG A 157 10.62 7.94 -12.67
N GLY A 158 10.06 7.73 -13.87
CA GLY A 158 9.97 6.42 -14.51
C GLY A 158 8.90 5.50 -13.89
N LEU A 159 7.94 6.06 -13.16
CA LEU A 159 6.87 5.33 -12.47
C LEU A 159 5.50 5.70 -13.03
N GLN A 160 4.57 4.77 -13.03
CA GLN A 160 3.16 4.98 -13.37
C GLN A 160 2.32 4.68 -12.12
N PRO A 161 1.68 5.68 -11.50
CA PRO A 161 0.75 5.42 -10.40
C PRO A 161 -0.51 4.73 -10.93
N LEU A 162 -0.99 3.71 -10.22
CA LEU A 162 -2.15 2.89 -10.60
C LEU A 162 -3.28 3.00 -9.58
N ALA A 163 -2.97 2.97 -8.28
CA ALA A 163 -3.92 3.17 -7.19
C ALA A 163 -3.27 3.89 -6.01
N ILE A 164 -4.09 4.57 -5.22
CA ILE A 164 -3.69 5.13 -3.93
C ILE A 164 -4.40 4.30 -2.86
N VAL A 165 -3.64 3.59 -2.06
CA VAL A 165 -4.14 2.56 -1.14
C VAL A 165 -3.98 3.02 0.31
N PRO A 166 -5.08 3.46 0.98
CA PRO A 166 -5.08 3.64 2.41
C PRO A 166 -5.07 2.28 3.14
N GLU A 167 -4.26 2.18 4.20
CA GLU A 167 -4.04 0.94 4.95
C GLU A 167 -4.50 1.05 6.41
N GLY A 168 -5.20 2.11 6.75
CA GLY A 168 -5.75 2.41 8.07
C GLY A 168 -5.14 3.66 8.71
N TRP A 169 -5.72 4.07 9.83
CA TRP A 169 -5.22 5.20 10.60
C TRP A 169 -3.85 4.91 11.16
N GLN A 170 -2.95 5.87 11.03
CA GLN A 170 -1.69 5.86 11.75
C GLN A 170 -1.94 6.10 13.24
N VAL A 171 -1.42 5.18 14.06
CA VAL A 171 -1.49 5.20 15.51
C VAL A 171 -0.08 5.46 16.04
N TRP A 172 0.06 6.33 17.02
CA TRP A 172 1.34 6.51 17.70
C TRP A 172 1.52 5.43 18.76
N SER A 173 2.67 4.75 18.77
CA SER A 173 3.11 4.03 19.95
C SER A 173 4.11 4.87 20.74
N ALA A 174 4.09 4.81 22.05
CA ALA A 174 4.95 5.61 22.90
C ALA A 174 5.17 4.99 24.30
N ASN A 175 6.24 5.44 24.98
CA ASN A 175 6.55 5.07 26.38
C ASN A 175 5.80 5.93 27.40
N LYS A 176 5.04 6.94 26.96
CA LYS A 176 4.16 7.76 27.80
C LYS A 176 2.91 8.14 27.03
N ALA A 177 1.84 8.42 27.76
CA ALA A 177 0.63 8.93 27.16
C ALA A 177 0.88 10.28 26.47
N VAL A 178 0.31 10.45 25.27
CA VAL A 178 0.35 11.68 24.49
C VAL A 178 -1.07 12.15 24.25
N ARG A 179 -1.42 13.35 24.71
CA ARG A 179 -2.74 13.98 24.55
C ARG A 179 -2.67 15.39 24.00
N THR A 180 -1.51 16.05 24.14
CA THR A 180 -1.25 17.38 23.63
C THR A 180 0.05 17.40 22.83
N PRO A 181 0.26 18.36 21.92
CA PRO A 181 1.55 18.50 21.24
C PRO A 181 2.74 18.59 22.20
N GLU A 182 2.59 19.28 23.32
CA GLU A 182 3.64 19.45 24.34
C GLU A 182 4.07 18.13 24.99
N ASP A 183 3.24 17.09 24.94
CA ASP A 183 3.62 15.77 25.40
C ASP A 183 4.70 15.12 24.52
N PHE A 184 4.87 15.58 23.30
CA PHE A 184 5.96 15.15 22.42
C PHE A 184 7.32 15.81 22.73
N ASP A 185 7.37 16.84 23.57
CA ASP A 185 8.60 17.58 23.83
C ASP A 185 9.76 16.65 24.20
N GLY A 186 10.80 16.68 23.35
CA GLY A 186 12.04 15.92 23.50
C GLY A 186 11.91 14.42 23.30
N MET A 187 10.77 13.89 22.83
CA MET A 187 10.63 12.49 22.47
C MET A 187 11.35 12.15 21.15
N ALA A 188 12.17 11.13 21.16
CA ALA A 188 12.73 10.54 19.96
C ALA A 188 11.67 9.73 19.22
N ILE A 189 10.95 10.36 18.30
CA ILE A 189 9.89 9.71 17.51
C ILE A 189 10.44 9.27 16.18
N ARG A 190 10.29 7.97 15.88
CA ARG A 190 10.70 7.47 14.58
C ARG A 190 9.79 7.99 13.47
N THR A 191 10.41 8.49 12.43
CA THR A 191 9.74 8.80 11.16
C THR A 191 10.38 8.00 10.02
N MET A 192 9.62 7.79 8.95
CA MET A 192 10.19 7.41 7.66
C MET A 192 11.10 8.53 7.15
N ASP A 193 11.98 8.27 6.20
CA ASP A 193 12.80 9.32 5.57
C ASP A 193 11.94 10.21 4.67
N ASN A 194 11.15 11.05 5.33
CA ASN A 194 10.15 11.93 4.74
C ASN A 194 10.26 13.29 5.42
N ARG A 195 10.51 14.33 4.61
CA ARG A 195 10.70 15.69 5.14
C ARG A 195 9.47 16.18 5.89
N LEU A 196 8.26 15.98 5.34
CA LEU A 196 7.03 16.49 5.97
C LEU A 196 6.73 15.82 7.30
N LEU A 197 7.01 14.51 7.42
CA LEU A 197 6.87 13.82 8.71
C LEU A 197 7.82 14.42 9.75
N ARG A 198 9.09 14.68 9.39
CA ARG A 198 10.03 15.32 10.31
C ARG A 198 9.56 16.72 10.70
N GLU A 199 9.12 17.54 9.75
CA GLU A 199 8.59 18.89 10.03
C GLU A 199 7.35 18.83 10.93
N THR A 200 6.43 17.89 10.68
CA THR A 200 5.20 17.72 11.47
C THR A 200 5.53 17.38 12.93
N TYR A 201 6.37 16.35 13.14
CA TYR A 201 6.70 15.93 14.51
C TYR A 201 7.62 16.93 15.23
N SER A 202 8.48 17.65 14.50
CA SER A 202 9.19 18.81 15.06
C SER A 202 8.25 19.94 15.47
N ALA A 203 7.17 20.19 14.71
CA ALA A 203 6.15 21.18 15.08
C ALA A 203 5.38 20.79 16.35
N TYR A 204 5.29 19.49 16.67
CA TYR A 204 4.75 18.99 17.93
C TYR A 204 5.75 19.06 19.10
N GLY A 205 7.04 19.29 18.84
CA GLY A 205 8.09 19.36 19.85
C GLY A 205 8.95 18.10 19.96
N ALA A 206 8.67 17.07 19.15
CA ALA A 206 9.46 15.85 19.12
C ALA A 206 10.84 16.03 18.46
N ASP A 207 11.74 15.08 18.70
CA ASP A 207 12.99 14.88 17.99
C ASP A 207 12.82 13.75 16.95
N PRO A 208 12.38 14.04 15.71
CA PRO A 208 12.12 13.03 14.71
C PRO A 208 13.43 12.34 14.27
N THR A 209 13.46 11.03 14.37
CA THR A 209 14.62 10.19 14.07
C THR A 209 14.28 9.22 12.94
N THR A 210 15.04 9.21 11.86
CA THR A 210 14.86 8.24 10.79
C THR A 210 15.54 6.92 11.14
N MET A 211 14.81 5.81 10.99
CA MET A 211 15.31 4.45 11.23
C MET A 211 14.62 3.48 10.28
N GLU A 212 15.36 2.49 9.76
CA GLU A 212 14.84 1.44 8.91
C GLU A 212 13.78 0.59 9.63
N TYR A 213 12.77 0.12 8.87
CA TYR A 213 11.59 -0.56 9.42
C TYR A 213 11.96 -1.80 10.24
N GLY A 214 12.87 -2.64 9.75
CA GLY A 214 13.32 -3.84 10.44
C GLY A 214 14.13 -3.60 11.71
N GLU A 215 14.59 -2.36 11.98
CA GLU A 215 15.40 -2.00 13.14
C GLU A 215 14.55 -1.42 14.29
N LEU A 216 13.27 -1.08 14.03
CA LEU A 216 12.43 -0.33 14.97
C LEU A 216 12.23 -1.05 16.30
N PHE A 217 11.94 -2.35 16.28
CA PHE A 217 11.75 -3.12 17.51
C PHE A 217 12.97 -3.00 18.44
N SER A 218 14.15 -3.21 17.86
CA SER A 218 15.41 -3.09 18.62
C SER A 218 15.69 -1.65 19.07
N GLY A 219 15.39 -0.66 18.22
CA GLY A 219 15.54 0.76 18.53
C GLY A 219 14.71 1.19 19.74
N MET A 220 13.43 0.78 19.78
CA MET A 220 12.53 1.02 20.91
C MET A 220 12.93 0.21 22.15
N GLN A 221 13.26 -1.07 22.00
CA GLN A 221 13.69 -1.93 23.11
C GLN A 221 14.95 -1.41 23.82
N LEU A 222 15.88 -0.80 23.06
CA LEU A 222 17.12 -0.22 23.57
C LEU A 222 16.98 1.23 24.05
N GLY A 223 15.77 1.83 23.95
CA GLY A 223 15.53 3.21 24.32
C GLY A 223 16.18 4.24 23.40
N GLN A 224 16.48 3.87 22.16
CA GLN A 224 16.95 4.81 21.12
C GLN A 224 15.78 5.61 20.53
N LEU A 225 14.58 5.06 20.63
CA LEU A 225 13.32 5.65 20.23
C LEU A 225 12.33 5.59 21.37
N ASP A 226 11.59 6.66 21.60
CA ASP A 226 10.50 6.75 22.57
C ASP A 226 9.16 6.31 21.98
N GLY A 227 9.04 6.29 20.64
CA GLY A 227 7.85 5.89 19.95
C GLY A 227 8.00 5.84 18.43
N ASN A 228 6.95 5.35 17.78
CA ASN A 228 6.84 5.32 16.33
C ASN A 228 5.40 5.53 15.86
N ILE A 229 5.21 5.56 14.55
CA ILE A 229 3.96 5.87 13.88
C ILE A 229 3.71 4.79 12.86
N GLN A 230 2.65 4.00 13.05
CA GLN A 230 2.26 2.90 12.17
C GLN A 230 0.74 2.66 12.25
N PRO A 231 0.12 2.01 11.27
CA PRO A 231 -1.21 1.44 11.47
C PRO A 231 -1.17 0.28 12.46
N VAL A 232 -2.34 -0.05 13.02
CA VAL A 232 -2.45 -1.06 14.10
C VAL A 232 -1.89 -2.42 13.67
N PHE A 233 -2.16 -2.84 12.43
CA PHE A 233 -1.67 -4.13 11.95
C PHE A 233 -0.15 -4.23 12.03
N ALA A 234 0.58 -3.17 11.67
CA ALA A 234 2.03 -3.14 11.70
C ALA A 234 2.59 -3.14 13.13
N HIS A 235 1.90 -2.50 14.09
CA HIS A 235 2.26 -2.59 15.51
C HIS A 235 2.19 -4.04 16.01
N GLN A 236 1.23 -4.83 15.53
CA GLN A 236 1.10 -6.23 15.91
C GLN A 236 2.10 -7.13 15.19
N GLU A 237 2.22 -7.01 13.86
CA GLU A 237 3.05 -7.89 13.02
C GLU A 237 4.54 -7.79 13.33
N MET A 238 5.00 -6.59 13.69
CA MET A 238 6.40 -6.31 14.05
C MET A 238 6.64 -6.34 15.55
N ASP A 239 5.66 -6.78 16.35
CA ASP A 239 5.75 -6.90 17.80
C ASP A 239 6.03 -5.56 18.54
N PHE A 240 5.82 -4.42 17.91
CA PHE A 240 6.14 -3.11 18.49
C PHE A 240 5.39 -2.86 19.81
N TYR A 241 4.16 -3.37 19.92
CA TYR A 241 3.35 -3.30 21.14
C TYR A 241 3.98 -3.98 22.37
N LYS A 242 4.97 -4.88 22.17
CA LYS A 242 5.68 -5.57 23.26
C LYS A 242 6.77 -4.70 23.93
N VAL A 243 7.13 -3.61 23.30
CA VAL A 243 8.21 -2.70 23.73
C VAL A 243 7.75 -1.26 23.86
N GLN A 244 6.43 -1.05 23.93
CA GLN A 244 5.77 0.25 24.08
C GLN A 244 4.67 0.14 25.14
N ASP A 245 4.37 1.26 25.83
CA ASP A 245 3.39 1.28 26.91
C ASP A 245 2.01 1.79 26.44
N TYR A 246 1.96 2.57 25.37
CA TYR A 246 0.74 3.23 24.87
C TYR A 246 0.55 3.09 23.37
N LEU A 247 -0.71 2.92 22.94
CA LEU A 247 -1.18 3.19 21.57
C LEU A 247 -2.14 4.38 21.60
N ILE A 248 -1.81 5.42 20.83
CA ILE A 248 -2.54 6.68 20.83
C ILE A 248 -3.23 6.88 19.49
N PHE A 249 -4.55 6.95 19.52
CA PHE A 249 -5.44 7.09 18.35
C PHE A 249 -5.83 8.56 18.19
N ALA A 250 -5.15 9.26 17.30
CA ALA A 250 -5.38 10.67 17.02
C ALA A 250 -6.14 10.89 15.70
N ASN A 251 -6.26 9.87 14.85
CA ASN A 251 -6.84 9.94 13.49
C ASN A 251 -6.29 11.14 12.71
N GLN A 252 -4.99 11.38 12.84
CA GLN A 252 -4.33 12.54 12.23
C GLN A 252 -3.99 12.33 10.75
N ALA A 253 -3.71 11.09 10.37
CA ALA A 253 -3.38 10.69 8.99
C ALA A 253 -3.64 9.21 8.81
N GLN A 254 -3.98 8.78 7.60
CA GLN A 254 -3.94 7.37 7.22
C GLN A 254 -2.55 6.99 6.73
N PHE A 255 -2.15 5.75 6.95
CA PHE A 255 -1.01 5.18 6.23
C PHE A 255 -1.45 4.94 4.79
N ILE A 256 -0.71 5.50 3.84
CA ILE A 256 -1.08 5.45 2.42
C ILE A 256 0.14 5.00 1.63
N ALA A 257 -0.06 3.97 0.82
CA ALA A 257 0.89 3.54 -0.19
C ALA A 257 0.33 3.74 -1.60
N THR A 258 1.21 4.07 -2.53
CA THR A 258 0.86 4.11 -3.96
C THR A 258 1.21 2.78 -4.59
N PHE A 259 0.23 2.09 -5.16
CA PHE A 259 0.47 1.00 -6.10
C PHE A 259 0.91 1.58 -7.43
N MET A 260 2.08 1.20 -7.91
CA MET A 260 2.71 1.80 -9.08
C MET A 260 3.40 0.75 -9.95
N ALA A 261 3.57 1.08 -11.24
CA ALA A 261 4.32 0.26 -12.19
C ALA A 261 5.55 0.99 -12.72
N ASN A 262 6.52 0.25 -13.28
CA ASN A 262 7.53 0.82 -14.17
C ASN A 262 6.84 1.45 -15.40
N SER A 263 7.11 2.74 -15.67
CA SER A 263 6.38 3.47 -16.72
C SER A 263 6.72 2.98 -18.13
N GLU A 264 7.98 2.62 -18.42
CA GLU A 264 8.40 2.14 -19.74
C GLU A 264 7.78 0.77 -20.05
N TRP A 265 7.84 -0.16 -19.08
CA TRP A 265 7.19 -1.45 -19.19
C TRP A 265 5.67 -1.31 -19.37
N TYR A 266 5.02 -0.47 -18.56
CA TYR A 266 3.57 -0.23 -18.62
C TYR A 266 3.16 0.34 -19.98
N ASP A 267 3.93 1.30 -20.53
CA ASP A 267 3.68 1.88 -21.86
C ASP A 267 3.83 0.84 -22.96
N GLY A 268 4.73 -0.12 -22.81
CA GLY A 268 4.96 -1.24 -23.72
C GLY A 268 3.85 -2.29 -23.75
N LEU A 269 2.96 -2.32 -22.75
CA LEU A 269 1.82 -3.25 -22.73
C LEU A 269 0.83 -2.96 -23.88
N SER A 270 0.20 -4.02 -24.37
CA SER A 270 -0.96 -3.88 -25.26
C SER A 270 -2.11 -3.15 -24.54
N GLN A 271 -3.02 -2.52 -25.31
CA GLN A 271 -4.18 -1.87 -24.72
C GLN A 271 -5.02 -2.85 -23.90
N GLU A 272 -5.21 -4.08 -24.38
CA GLU A 272 -5.91 -5.15 -23.68
C GLU A 272 -5.29 -5.43 -22.30
N ARG A 273 -3.95 -5.51 -22.22
CA ARG A 273 -3.24 -5.72 -20.94
C ARG A 273 -3.39 -4.53 -19.97
N LYS A 274 -3.36 -3.30 -20.51
CA LYS A 274 -3.62 -2.09 -19.72
C LYS A 274 -5.03 -2.06 -19.16
N ASP A 275 -6.01 -2.44 -19.99
CA ASP A 275 -7.42 -2.50 -19.60
C ASP A 275 -7.63 -3.55 -18.47
N ILE A 276 -7.00 -4.74 -18.58
CA ILE A 276 -7.01 -5.77 -17.55
C ILE A 276 -6.43 -5.26 -16.23
N VAL A 277 -5.28 -4.56 -16.25
CA VAL A 277 -4.67 -3.97 -15.06
C VAL A 277 -5.60 -2.93 -14.43
N GLU A 278 -6.17 -2.04 -15.25
CA GLU A 278 -7.11 -1.02 -14.77
C GLU A 278 -8.37 -1.62 -14.16
N GLU A 279 -8.96 -2.64 -14.80
CA GLU A 279 -10.13 -3.36 -14.26
C GLU A 279 -9.81 -4.01 -12.91
N ALA A 280 -8.66 -4.68 -12.79
CA ALA A 280 -8.23 -5.28 -11.53
C ALA A 280 -8.04 -4.23 -10.44
N VAL A 281 -7.43 -3.07 -10.76
CA VAL A 281 -7.26 -1.95 -9.83
C VAL A 281 -8.61 -1.42 -9.34
N VAL A 282 -9.56 -1.18 -10.25
CA VAL A 282 -10.89 -0.65 -9.89
C VAL A 282 -11.66 -1.65 -9.00
N GLU A 283 -11.56 -2.95 -9.29
CA GLU A 283 -12.21 -4.00 -8.51
C GLU A 283 -11.63 -4.10 -7.09
N LEU A 284 -10.33 -3.80 -6.93
CA LEU A 284 -9.64 -3.87 -5.64
C LEU A 284 -9.93 -2.69 -4.70
N VAL A 285 -10.38 -1.54 -5.19
CA VAL A 285 -10.61 -0.34 -4.35
C VAL A 285 -11.59 -0.60 -3.19
N PRO A 286 -12.83 -1.08 -3.40
CA PRO A 286 -13.73 -1.37 -2.29
C PRO A 286 -13.27 -2.56 -1.44
N TRP A 287 -12.67 -3.57 -2.07
CA TRP A 287 -12.20 -4.77 -1.40
C TRP A 287 -11.07 -4.49 -0.40
N ILE A 288 -10.10 -3.63 -0.76
CA ILE A 288 -8.97 -3.32 0.13
C ILE A 288 -9.39 -2.50 1.34
N HIS A 289 -10.43 -1.64 1.20
CA HIS A 289 -11.00 -0.95 2.34
C HIS A 289 -11.53 -1.94 3.39
N ASP A 290 -12.27 -2.98 2.96
CA ASP A 290 -12.77 -4.00 3.87
C ASP A 290 -11.64 -4.82 4.51
N VAL A 291 -10.60 -5.14 3.74
CA VAL A 291 -9.43 -5.89 4.21
C VAL A 291 -8.64 -5.12 5.26
N GLN A 292 -8.29 -3.85 4.98
CA GLN A 292 -7.54 -3.05 5.93
C GLN A 292 -8.32 -2.81 7.22
N THR A 293 -9.65 -2.56 7.13
CA THR A 293 -10.51 -2.40 8.30
C THR A 293 -10.52 -3.67 9.15
N ARG A 294 -10.69 -4.82 8.52
CA ARG A 294 -10.66 -6.12 9.20
C ARG A 294 -9.31 -6.38 9.86
N LEU A 295 -8.21 -6.22 9.12
CA LEU A 295 -6.86 -6.47 9.65
C LEU A 295 -6.53 -5.55 10.83
N ASN A 296 -6.79 -4.25 10.74
CA ASN A 296 -6.54 -3.33 11.85
C ASN A 296 -7.38 -3.69 13.09
N THR A 297 -8.64 -4.12 12.91
CA THR A 297 -9.52 -4.54 14.01
C THR A 297 -9.01 -5.84 14.66
N GLU A 298 -8.80 -6.90 13.88
CA GLU A 298 -8.32 -8.20 14.38
C GLU A 298 -6.97 -8.08 15.07
N ARG A 299 -6.06 -7.24 14.55
CA ARG A 299 -4.74 -7.03 15.15
C ARG A 299 -4.81 -6.21 16.44
N LEU A 300 -5.74 -5.26 16.55
CA LEU A 300 -5.98 -4.55 17.83
C LEU A 300 -6.47 -5.51 18.91
N ASP A 301 -7.38 -6.42 18.57
CA ASP A 301 -7.85 -7.46 19.50
C ASP A 301 -6.66 -8.32 19.97
N ILE A 302 -5.80 -8.78 19.04
CA ILE A 302 -4.60 -9.56 19.40
C ILE A 302 -3.67 -8.77 20.33
N ILE A 303 -3.44 -7.49 20.06
CA ILE A 303 -2.60 -6.63 20.91
C ILE A 303 -3.17 -6.56 22.34
N THR A 304 -4.46 -6.27 22.45
CA THR A 304 -5.12 -6.08 23.76
C THR A 304 -5.27 -7.37 24.54
N GLU A 305 -5.40 -8.51 23.88
CA GLU A 305 -5.45 -9.82 24.53
C GLU A 305 -4.07 -10.30 25.03
N ASN A 306 -2.98 -9.82 24.43
CA ASN A 306 -1.63 -10.34 24.67
C ASN A 306 -0.67 -9.34 25.31
N SER A 307 -1.16 -8.15 25.72
CA SER A 307 -0.34 -7.14 26.40
C SER A 307 -1.18 -6.28 27.35
N ASP A 308 -0.48 -5.57 28.23
CA ASP A 308 -1.06 -4.56 29.12
C ASP A 308 -0.93 -3.14 28.52
N ILE A 309 -0.74 -3.00 27.21
CA ILE A 309 -0.60 -1.71 26.53
C ILE A 309 -1.85 -0.86 26.72
N GLU A 310 -1.69 0.40 27.07
CA GLU A 310 -2.81 1.31 27.29
C GLU A 310 -3.26 1.95 25.97
N LEU A 311 -4.57 1.93 25.70
CA LEU A 311 -5.17 2.60 24.53
C LEU A 311 -5.62 4.01 24.90
N VAL A 312 -5.12 5.00 24.19
CA VAL A 312 -5.47 6.41 24.36
C VAL A 312 -6.20 6.90 23.12
N TYR A 313 -7.45 7.28 23.28
CA TYR A 313 -8.22 7.92 22.20
C TYR A 313 -8.28 9.43 22.46
N LEU A 314 -7.85 10.24 21.49
CA LEU A 314 -7.90 11.69 21.63
C LEU A 314 -9.31 12.21 21.39
N THR A 315 -9.71 13.17 22.23
CA THR A 315 -10.94 13.92 22.03
C THR A 315 -10.82 14.87 20.83
N ALA A 316 -11.94 15.42 20.35
CA ALA A 316 -11.94 16.38 19.27
C ALA A 316 -11.12 17.64 19.63
N GLU A 317 -11.16 18.09 20.89
CA GLU A 317 -10.38 19.25 21.38
C GLU A 317 -8.87 18.94 21.38
N GLU A 318 -8.47 17.76 21.87
CA GLU A 318 -7.07 17.30 21.84
C GLU A 318 -6.57 17.18 20.40
N ARG A 319 -7.37 16.61 19.49
CA ARG A 319 -7.03 16.52 18.05
C ARG A 319 -6.87 17.88 17.38
N GLU A 320 -7.71 18.87 17.74
CA GLU A 320 -7.61 20.22 17.16
C GLU A 320 -6.29 20.90 17.52
N ALA A 321 -5.76 20.70 18.72
CA ALA A 321 -4.44 21.20 19.10
C ALA A 321 -3.31 20.68 18.20
N PHE A 322 -3.36 19.40 17.84
CA PHE A 322 -2.42 18.80 16.88
C PHE A 322 -2.64 19.31 15.45
N ARG A 323 -3.91 19.48 15.06
CA ARG A 323 -4.27 20.03 13.76
C ARG A 323 -3.70 21.43 13.57
N GLU A 324 -3.93 22.34 14.53
CA GLU A 324 -3.38 23.70 14.49
C GLU A 324 -1.85 23.72 14.32
N ARG A 325 -1.14 22.83 15.02
CA ARG A 325 0.33 22.73 14.94
C ARG A 325 0.81 22.19 13.60
N SER A 326 0.04 21.33 12.93
CA SER A 326 0.44 20.71 11.66
C SER A 326 0.09 21.55 10.43
N LEU A 327 -0.89 22.47 10.51
CA LEU A 327 -1.32 23.27 9.35
C LEU A 327 -0.17 24.01 8.63
N PRO A 328 0.82 24.63 9.33
CA PRO A 328 1.94 25.28 8.66
C PRO A 328 2.81 24.35 7.81
N VAL A 329 2.76 23.05 8.03
CA VAL A 329 3.53 22.07 7.24
C VAL A 329 3.02 21.97 5.79
N ARG A 330 1.78 22.41 5.52
CA ARG A 330 1.24 22.57 4.17
C ARG A 330 2.03 23.58 3.35
N ASP A 331 2.50 24.67 3.97
CA ASP A 331 3.34 25.66 3.31
C ASP A 331 4.73 25.09 3.00
N VAL A 332 5.28 24.28 3.91
CA VAL A 332 6.54 23.56 3.67
C VAL A 332 6.40 22.60 2.48
N PHE A 333 5.28 21.89 2.38
CA PHE A 333 4.99 21.05 1.21
C PHE A 333 4.96 21.89 -0.08
N ALA A 334 4.19 22.98 -0.10
CA ALA A 334 4.05 23.85 -1.25
C ALA A 334 5.40 24.42 -1.71
N GLU A 335 6.26 24.84 -0.77
CA GLU A 335 7.63 25.32 -1.08
C GLU A 335 8.49 24.19 -1.67
N MET A 336 8.36 22.97 -1.17
CA MET A 336 9.16 21.82 -1.60
C MET A 336 8.82 21.34 -3.01
N VAL A 337 7.53 21.28 -3.34
CA VAL A 337 7.05 20.69 -4.61
C VAL A 337 6.66 21.71 -5.67
N GLY A 338 6.62 23.01 -5.32
CA GLY A 338 6.28 24.12 -6.22
C GLY A 338 4.82 24.08 -6.70
N GLU A 339 4.56 24.74 -7.82
CA GLU A 339 3.20 24.98 -8.29
C GLU A 339 2.42 23.70 -8.59
N ARG A 340 3.07 22.68 -9.17
CA ARG A 340 2.42 21.39 -9.53
C ARG A 340 1.88 20.69 -8.29
N GLY A 341 2.73 20.46 -7.31
CA GLY A 341 2.32 19.79 -6.09
C GLY A 341 1.34 20.62 -5.25
N THR A 342 1.46 21.96 -5.28
CA THR A 342 0.50 22.85 -4.62
C THR A 342 -0.89 22.72 -5.25
N ARG A 343 -1.01 22.68 -6.60
CA ARG A 343 -2.31 22.41 -7.25
C ARG A 343 -2.87 21.05 -6.86
N LEU A 344 -2.03 20.01 -6.82
CA LEU A 344 -2.45 18.66 -6.43
C LEU A 344 -2.98 18.65 -4.99
N MET A 345 -2.29 19.29 -4.04
CA MET A 345 -2.75 19.44 -2.65
C MET A 345 -4.09 20.15 -2.58
N ASN A 346 -4.26 21.25 -3.28
CA ASN A 346 -5.51 22.01 -3.30
C ASN A 346 -6.65 21.17 -3.90
N THR A 347 -6.39 20.40 -4.96
CA THR A 347 -7.39 19.48 -5.53
C THR A 347 -7.85 18.45 -4.50
N LEU A 348 -6.93 17.86 -3.72
CA LEU A 348 -7.30 16.91 -2.68
C LEU A 348 -8.13 17.58 -1.58
N ILE A 349 -7.71 18.75 -1.09
CA ILE A 349 -8.43 19.50 -0.06
C ILE A 349 -9.85 19.85 -0.53
N GLU A 350 -10.01 20.35 -1.76
CA GLU A 350 -11.32 20.68 -2.32
C GLU A 350 -12.25 19.46 -2.41
N GLN A 351 -11.73 18.27 -2.79
CA GLN A 351 -12.52 17.05 -2.84
C GLN A 351 -12.93 16.57 -1.44
N VAL A 352 -12.05 16.70 -0.46
CA VAL A 352 -12.34 16.37 0.94
C VAL A 352 -13.42 17.31 1.50
N GLU A 353 -13.29 18.63 1.31
CA GLU A 353 -14.27 19.61 1.75
C GLU A 353 -15.65 19.39 1.11
N GLN A 354 -15.70 19.01 -0.18
CA GLN A 354 -16.94 18.66 -0.87
C GLN A 354 -17.60 17.40 -0.27
N ALA A 355 -16.82 16.38 0.06
CA ALA A 355 -17.35 15.16 0.65
C ALA A 355 -17.90 15.41 2.07
N ASP A 356 -17.23 16.21 2.88
CA ASP A 356 -17.70 16.59 4.22
C ASP A 356 -18.98 17.44 4.15
N ALA A 357 -19.07 18.36 3.19
CA ALA A 357 -20.28 19.20 2.99
C ALA A 357 -21.51 18.35 2.61
N VAL A 358 -21.34 17.29 1.83
CA VAL A 358 -22.44 16.37 1.45
C VAL A 358 -22.96 15.60 2.66
N LYS A 359 -22.09 15.22 3.61
CA LYS A 359 -22.49 14.50 4.84
C LYS A 359 -23.28 15.36 5.82
N VAL A 360 -23.04 16.68 5.84
CA VAL A 360 -23.74 17.63 6.73
C VAL A 360 -25.15 17.98 6.20
N ALA A 361 -25.33 18.04 4.89
CA ALA A 361 -26.58 18.44 4.26
C ALA A 361 -27.82 17.54 4.55
N PRO A 362 -27.74 16.18 4.64
CA PRO A 362 -28.89 15.34 4.94
C PRO A 362 -29.40 15.44 6.37
N ALA A 363 -28.53 15.68 7.34
CA ALA A 363 -28.88 15.75 8.76
C ALA A 363 -29.70 16.99 9.12
N GLU A 364 -29.51 18.11 8.42
CA GLU A 364 -30.30 19.33 8.62
C GLU A 364 -31.69 19.24 7.99
N GLN A 365 -31.87 18.47 6.90
CA GLN A 365 -33.18 18.27 6.28
C GLN A 365 -34.08 17.31 7.08
N GLU A 366 -33.54 16.22 7.62
CA GLU A 366 -34.29 15.30 8.48
C GLU A 366 -34.73 15.98 9.80
N SER A 367 -33.88 16.81 10.40
CA SER A 367 -34.23 17.54 11.62
C SER A 367 -35.26 18.66 11.40
N SER A 368 -35.37 19.22 10.18
CA SER A 368 -36.37 20.24 9.84
C SER A 368 -37.73 19.62 9.47
N GLU A 369 -37.78 18.43 8.88
CA GLU A 369 -39.01 17.70 8.60
C GLU A 369 -39.64 17.09 9.87
N GLU A 370 -38.85 16.57 10.81
CA GLU A 370 -39.36 16.11 12.11
C GLU A 370 -39.88 17.27 12.98
N ALA A 371 -39.32 18.48 12.86
CA ALA A 371 -39.79 19.66 13.58
C ALA A 371 -41.09 20.24 12.99
N GLU A 372 -41.32 20.10 11.67
CA GLU A 372 -42.53 20.55 11.02
C GLU A 372 -43.71 19.55 11.22
N GLU A 373 -43.46 18.24 11.34
CA GLU A 373 -44.46 17.25 11.66
C GLU A 373 -44.94 17.31 13.14
N ALA A 374 -44.08 17.73 14.06
CA ALA A 374 -44.42 17.87 15.48
C ALA A 374 -45.35 19.06 15.79
N ASP A 375 -45.40 20.05 14.90
CA ASP A 375 -46.28 21.25 15.06
C ASP A 375 -47.68 21.13 14.39
N ALA A 376 -47.94 19.96 13.72
CA ALA A 376 -49.16 19.71 12.95
C ALA A 376 -50.20 18.79 13.65
N GLU A 377 -50.22 18.69 14.99
CA GLU A 377 -51.30 17.99 15.69
C GLU A 377 -52.60 18.85 15.65
N PRO A 378 -53.74 18.28 15.17
CA PRO A 378 -54.99 19.03 15.07
C PRO A 378 -55.63 19.18 16.44
N GLN A 379 -55.93 20.42 16.80
CA GLN A 379 -56.85 20.73 17.91
C GLN A 379 -58.20 20.05 17.68
N ALA A 380 -58.51 19.01 18.46
CA ALA A 380 -59.83 18.39 18.49
C ALA A 380 -60.84 19.32 19.20
N ASP A 381 -61.82 19.74 18.46
CA ASP A 381 -63.01 20.44 18.90
C ASP A 381 -63.69 19.75 20.11
N ALA A 382 -63.87 20.54 21.17
CA ALA A 382 -64.80 20.22 22.26
C ALA A 382 -66.12 20.97 22.03
N ALA A 383 -67.15 20.24 21.70
CA ALA A 383 -68.54 20.68 21.84
C ALA A 383 -69.35 19.57 22.52
#